data_acd8fd29a1bc5265cf140884811460aa
#
_entry.id   acd8fd29a1bc5265cf140884811460aa
#
_cell.length_a   1.000
_cell.length_b   1.000
_cell.length_c   1.000
_cell.angle_alpha   90.00
_cell.angle_beta   90.00
_cell.angle_gamma   90.00
#
_symmetry.space_group_name_H-M   'P 1'
#
loop_
_entity.id
_entity.type
_entity.pdbx_description
1 polymer ?
#
loop_
_entity_poly.entity_id
_entity_poly.type
_entity_poly.pdbx_seq_one_letter_code
_entity_poly.pdbx_strand_id
1 'polypeptide(L)'
;STLFPYTTLFRSCSKGTYIRSLCRDIGRKLSCLAVLSGLHRKEVHGFSVTDALTLQEIEVRQADGTLQDAILPVDALLKQYPAYEITEQAENYLRNGNKLSPRFFKDMGERRDTRIRVYHAGKFAALYDYKEEEQIYKPFKMFL
;
A
#
# COMPACT_ATOMS: atom_id res chain seq x y z
N SER A 1 -36.31 -22.03 -21.59
CA SER A 1 -35.49 -20.92 -21.09
C SER A 1 -34.99 -21.32 -19.71
N THR A 2 -33.82 -21.92 -19.64
CA THR A 2 -33.17 -22.25 -18.37
C THR A 2 -32.51 -20.96 -17.84
N LEU A 3 -33.17 -20.29 -16.91
CA LEU A 3 -32.54 -19.29 -16.06
C LEU A 3 -31.46 -20.02 -15.28
N PHE A 4 -30.20 -19.78 -15.65
CA PHE A 4 -29.08 -20.26 -14.85
C PHE A 4 -29.16 -19.63 -13.44
N PRO A 5 -29.02 -20.45 -12.39
CA PRO A 5 -29.02 -19.94 -11.03
C PRO A 5 -27.86 -18.97 -10.85
N TYR A 6 -28.05 -17.96 -10.01
CA TYR A 6 -27.00 -17.00 -9.63
C TYR A 6 -25.74 -17.75 -9.26
N THR A 7 -24.63 -17.46 -9.97
CA THR A 7 -23.34 -18.06 -9.68
C THR A 7 -22.46 -17.02 -9.00
N THR A 8 -22.03 -17.31 -7.78
CA THR A 8 -21.05 -16.49 -7.08
C THR A 8 -19.65 -16.96 -7.45
N LEU A 9 -18.85 -16.08 -8.04
CA LEU A 9 -17.48 -16.34 -8.40
C LEU A 9 -16.53 -15.57 -7.49
N PHE A 10 -15.62 -16.28 -6.84
CA PHE A 10 -14.50 -15.68 -6.13
C PHE A 10 -13.31 -15.58 -7.09
N ARG A 11 -12.75 -14.38 -7.24
CA ARG A 11 -11.60 -14.15 -8.12
C ARG A 11 -10.61 -13.19 -7.46
N SER A 12 -9.33 -13.51 -7.63
CA SER A 12 -8.24 -12.56 -7.45
C SER A 12 -7.82 -12.06 -8.83
N CYS A 13 -7.63 -10.76 -8.98
CA CYS A 13 -7.27 -10.16 -10.25
C CYS A 13 -6.29 -9.00 -10.07
N SER A 14 -5.53 -8.70 -11.10
CA SER A 14 -4.59 -7.60 -11.11
C SER A 14 -5.29 -6.23 -11.17
N LYS A 15 -4.54 -5.19 -10.84
CA LYS A 15 -4.97 -3.80 -11.02
C LYS A 15 -5.42 -3.56 -12.47
N GLY A 16 -6.53 -2.86 -12.65
CA GLY A 16 -7.06 -2.52 -13.97
C GLY A 16 -8.02 -3.55 -14.57
N THR A 17 -8.25 -4.69 -13.92
CA THR A 17 -9.24 -5.66 -14.38
C THR A 17 -10.66 -5.16 -14.16
N TYR A 18 -11.41 -5.02 -15.25
CA TYR A 18 -12.81 -4.60 -15.22
C TYR A 18 -13.72 -5.82 -15.10
N ILE A 19 -14.29 -6.05 -13.93
CA ILE A 19 -15.12 -7.24 -13.64
C ILE A 19 -16.36 -7.31 -14.53
N ARG A 20 -16.96 -6.16 -14.88
CA ARG A 20 -18.09 -6.14 -15.86
C ARG A 20 -17.69 -6.70 -17.22
N SER A 21 -16.50 -6.35 -17.71
CA SER A 21 -15.95 -6.86 -18.97
C SER A 21 -15.66 -8.36 -18.87
N LEU A 22 -15.10 -8.80 -17.75
CA LEU A 22 -14.84 -10.21 -17.49
C LEU A 22 -16.14 -11.04 -17.53
N CYS A 23 -17.21 -10.57 -16.88
CA CYS A 23 -18.51 -11.24 -16.93
C CYS A 23 -19.04 -11.36 -18.36
N ARG A 24 -18.98 -10.28 -19.14
CA ARG A 24 -19.38 -10.30 -20.55
C ARG A 24 -18.57 -11.30 -21.37
N ASP A 25 -17.27 -11.35 -21.16
CA ASP A 25 -16.37 -12.23 -21.92
C ASP A 25 -16.55 -13.71 -21.53
N ILE A 26 -16.86 -13.99 -20.25
CA ILE A 26 -17.30 -15.32 -19.80
C ILE A 26 -18.59 -15.72 -20.52
N GLY A 27 -19.58 -14.83 -20.53
CA GLY A 27 -20.85 -15.09 -21.23
C GLY A 27 -20.66 -15.42 -22.71
N ARG A 28 -19.81 -14.63 -23.40
CA ARG A 28 -19.46 -14.91 -24.81
C ARG A 28 -18.82 -16.28 -25.01
N LYS A 29 -17.88 -16.67 -24.15
CA LYS A 29 -17.23 -17.99 -24.24
C LYS A 29 -18.17 -19.14 -23.95
N LEU A 30 -19.21 -18.93 -23.15
CA LEU A 30 -20.24 -19.91 -22.86
C LEU A 30 -21.42 -19.85 -23.86
N SER A 31 -21.30 -19.03 -24.91
CA SER A 31 -22.36 -18.82 -25.92
C SER A 31 -23.70 -18.39 -25.29
N CYS A 32 -23.64 -17.59 -24.23
CA CYS A 32 -24.81 -17.03 -23.56
C CYS A 32 -24.58 -15.55 -23.19
N LEU A 33 -25.63 -14.87 -22.75
CA LEU A 33 -25.51 -13.54 -22.20
C LEU A 33 -25.18 -13.66 -20.70
N ALA A 34 -24.24 -12.79 -20.24
CA ALA A 34 -23.93 -12.68 -18.82
C ALA A 34 -23.83 -11.21 -18.40
N VAL A 35 -24.38 -10.91 -17.24
CA VAL A 35 -24.33 -9.58 -16.62
C VAL A 35 -23.86 -9.70 -15.17
N LEU A 36 -23.19 -8.67 -14.71
CA LEU A 36 -22.82 -8.56 -13.32
C LEU A 36 -24.02 -8.06 -12.52
N SER A 37 -24.61 -8.90 -11.68
CA SER A 37 -25.74 -8.55 -10.81
C SER A 37 -25.31 -7.87 -9.52
N GLY A 38 -24.10 -8.19 -9.02
CA GLY A 38 -23.54 -7.61 -7.80
C GLY A 38 -22.04 -7.82 -7.74
N LEU A 39 -21.36 -6.98 -6.99
CA LEU A 39 -19.93 -7.08 -6.74
C LEU A 39 -19.63 -6.76 -5.28
N HIS A 40 -18.98 -7.70 -4.61
CA HIS A 40 -18.46 -7.48 -3.28
C HIS A 40 -16.94 -7.61 -3.30
N ARG A 41 -16.24 -6.48 -3.01
CA ARG A 41 -14.79 -6.45 -2.95
C ARG A 41 -14.35 -6.79 -1.53
N LYS A 42 -13.68 -7.92 -1.37
CA LYS A 42 -13.25 -8.41 -0.07
C LYS A 42 -11.90 -7.85 0.39
N GLU A 43 -11.02 -7.59 -0.58
CA GLU A 43 -9.67 -7.14 -0.28
C GLU A 43 -9.11 -6.26 -1.39
N VAL A 44 -8.30 -5.26 -1.04
CA VAL A 44 -7.53 -4.41 -1.95
C VAL A 44 -6.18 -4.10 -1.32
N HIS A 45 -5.07 -4.45 -1.99
CA HIS A 45 -3.70 -4.16 -1.52
C HIS A 45 -3.41 -4.63 -0.08
N GLY A 46 -3.95 -5.79 0.31
CA GLY A 46 -3.79 -6.33 1.66
C GLY A 46 -4.74 -5.72 2.70
N PHE A 47 -5.63 -4.81 2.32
CA PHE A 47 -6.68 -4.31 3.19
C PHE A 47 -7.95 -5.14 3.02
N SER A 48 -8.35 -5.81 4.10
CA SER A 48 -9.59 -6.57 4.12
C SER A 48 -10.80 -5.66 4.37
N VAL A 49 -11.94 -6.00 3.78
CA VAL A 49 -13.21 -5.35 4.09
C VAL A 49 -13.64 -5.57 5.54
N THR A 50 -13.16 -6.64 6.18
CA THR A 50 -13.44 -6.91 7.60
C THR A 50 -12.80 -5.91 8.55
N ASP A 51 -11.72 -5.24 8.10
CA ASP A 51 -10.99 -4.24 8.88
C ASP A 51 -11.43 -2.81 8.52
N ALA A 52 -12.36 -2.69 7.54
CA ALA A 52 -12.86 -1.40 7.11
C ALA A 52 -13.98 -0.90 8.04
N LEU A 53 -13.99 0.39 8.28
CA LEU A 53 -15.07 1.05 9.00
C LEU A 53 -16.21 1.42 8.05
N THR A 54 -17.44 1.32 8.54
CA THR A 54 -18.61 1.90 7.87
C THR A 54 -18.62 3.43 8.03
N LEU A 55 -19.38 4.12 7.19
CA LEU A 55 -19.54 5.58 7.33
C LEU A 55 -20.11 5.97 8.70
N GLN A 56 -21.04 5.18 9.21
CA GLN A 56 -21.60 5.39 10.55
C GLN A 56 -20.57 5.28 11.66
N GLU A 57 -19.69 4.27 11.60
CA GLU A 57 -18.59 4.11 12.57
C GLU A 57 -17.59 5.24 12.48
N ILE A 58 -17.33 5.77 11.29
CA ILE A 58 -16.47 6.95 11.09
C ILE A 58 -17.11 8.18 11.74
N GLU A 59 -18.40 8.42 11.54
CA GLU A 59 -19.14 9.53 12.14
C GLU A 59 -19.12 9.47 13.67
N VAL A 60 -19.33 8.28 14.25
CA VAL A 60 -19.25 8.07 15.70
C VAL A 60 -17.85 8.37 16.23
N ARG A 61 -16.81 7.81 15.59
CA ARG A 61 -15.43 8.06 15.98
C ARG A 61 -15.00 9.52 15.82
N GLN A 62 -15.56 10.22 14.84
CA GLN A 62 -15.35 11.66 14.68
C GLN A 62 -15.95 12.43 15.84
N ALA A 63 -17.16 12.06 16.28
CA ALA A 63 -17.87 12.73 17.36
C ALA A 63 -17.21 12.51 18.72
N ASP A 64 -16.68 11.33 18.99
CA ASP A 64 -16.00 10.98 20.24
C ASP A 64 -14.49 11.27 20.23
N GLY A 65 -13.94 11.75 19.11
CA GLY A 65 -12.53 12.15 18.97
C GLY A 65 -11.55 10.98 18.79
N THR A 66 -12.04 9.75 18.58
CA THR A 66 -11.19 8.54 18.42
C THR A 66 -10.86 8.20 16.96
N LEU A 67 -11.25 9.04 16.00
CA LEU A 67 -11.01 8.78 14.58
C LEU A 67 -9.51 8.63 14.23
N GLN A 68 -8.64 9.36 14.92
CA GLN A 68 -7.20 9.30 14.68
C GLN A 68 -6.61 7.91 14.92
N ASP A 69 -7.19 7.14 15.86
CA ASP A 69 -6.73 5.77 16.16
C ASP A 69 -7.07 4.78 15.03
N ALA A 70 -8.00 5.15 14.16
CA ALA A 70 -8.41 4.35 13.01
C ALA A 70 -7.66 4.70 11.72
N ILE A 71 -6.89 5.80 11.72
CA ILE A 71 -6.11 6.21 10.55
C ILE A 71 -4.82 5.40 10.49
N LEU A 72 -4.68 4.61 9.43
CA LEU A 72 -3.46 3.86 9.19
C LEU A 72 -2.33 4.81 8.74
N PRO A 73 -1.15 4.71 9.35
CA PRO A 73 0.00 5.49 8.91
C PRO A 73 0.44 5.06 7.50
N VAL A 74 1.00 5.99 6.73
CA VAL A 74 1.39 5.76 5.32
C VAL A 74 2.35 4.59 5.16
N ASP A 75 3.26 4.39 6.10
CA ASP A 75 4.25 3.32 6.09
C ASP A 75 3.66 1.93 6.35
N ALA A 76 2.41 1.84 6.85
CA ALA A 76 1.69 0.57 6.96
C ALA A 76 1.50 -0.11 5.59
N LEU A 77 1.41 0.69 4.51
CA LEU A 77 1.34 0.23 3.12
C LEU A 77 2.68 -0.21 2.52
N LEU A 78 3.77 0.07 3.21
CA LEU A 78 5.13 -0.04 2.70
C LEU A 78 5.95 -1.10 3.45
N LYS A 79 5.29 -1.99 4.21
CA LYS A 79 5.93 -3.00 5.07
C LYS A 79 6.83 -3.98 4.31
N GLN A 80 6.64 -4.13 2.99
CA GLN A 80 7.52 -4.92 2.13
C GLN A 80 8.94 -4.36 2.02
N TYR A 81 9.14 -3.08 2.32
CA TYR A 81 10.47 -2.47 2.33
C TYR A 81 11.03 -2.47 3.76
N PRO A 82 12.30 -2.82 3.95
CA PRO A 82 12.94 -2.74 5.26
C PRO A 82 13.00 -1.30 5.76
N ALA A 83 12.96 -1.17 7.09
CA ALA A 83 12.94 0.11 7.79
C ALA A 83 14.31 0.38 8.43
N TYR A 84 14.82 1.59 8.25
CA TYR A 84 16.06 2.04 8.88
C TYR A 84 15.89 3.43 9.47
N GLU A 85 16.38 3.59 10.67
CA GLU A 85 16.45 4.88 11.37
C GLU A 85 17.75 5.60 11.01
N ILE A 86 17.67 6.88 10.72
CA ILE A 86 18.90 7.69 10.50
C ILE A 86 19.51 8.16 11.82
N THR A 87 20.80 8.48 11.75
CA THR A 87 21.50 9.19 12.82
C THR A 87 21.13 10.68 12.81
N GLU A 88 21.28 11.36 13.94
CA GLU A 88 21.02 12.81 14.06
C GLU A 88 21.82 13.63 13.05
N GLN A 89 23.05 13.21 12.76
CA GLN A 89 23.92 13.89 11.77
C GLN A 89 23.33 13.92 10.36
N ALA A 90 22.43 12.99 10.04
CA ALA A 90 21.79 12.89 8.74
C ALA A 90 20.49 13.70 8.62
N GLU A 91 19.98 14.29 9.71
CA GLU A 91 18.69 15.00 9.72
C GLU A 91 18.60 16.08 8.63
N ASN A 92 19.61 16.95 8.55
CA ASN A 92 19.62 18.02 7.55
C ASN A 92 19.67 17.48 6.12
N TYR A 93 20.39 16.38 5.88
CA TYR A 93 20.39 15.71 4.57
C TYR A 93 19.03 15.17 4.21
N LEU A 94 18.35 14.52 5.17
CA LEU A 94 17.00 13.97 4.98
C LEU A 94 15.99 15.09 4.71
N ARG A 95 15.98 16.15 5.54
CA ARG A 95 15.04 17.28 5.40
C ARG A 95 15.12 17.94 4.02
N ASN A 96 16.32 18.04 3.48
CA ASN A 96 16.56 18.67 2.17
C ASN A 96 16.41 17.66 1.01
N GLY A 97 15.99 16.42 1.26
CA GLY A 97 15.88 15.40 0.23
C GLY A 97 17.21 15.04 -0.44
N ASN A 98 18.31 15.17 0.30
CA ASN A 98 19.63 14.86 -0.21
C ASN A 98 19.92 13.35 -0.18
N LYS A 99 20.96 12.96 -0.89
CA LYS A 99 21.50 11.60 -0.88
C LYS A 99 21.99 11.23 0.53
N LEU A 100 21.79 9.97 0.91
CA LEU A 100 22.22 9.43 2.20
C LEU A 100 23.26 8.32 1.99
N SER A 101 24.42 8.48 2.65
CA SER A 101 25.40 7.40 2.73
C SER A 101 24.90 6.31 3.69
N PRO A 102 25.21 5.01 3.44
CA PRO A 102 24.87 3.90 4.35
C PRO A 102 25.29 4.13 5.80
N ARG A 103 26.38 4.85 6.04
CA ARG A 103 26.88 5.22 7.38
C ARG A 103 25.92 6.11 8.19
N PHE A 104 24.96 6.73 7.55
CA PHE A 104 23.98 7.60 8.21
C PHE A 104 22.80 6.83 8.81
N PHE A 105 22.72 5.51 8.58
CA PHE A 105 21.67 4.68 9.12
C PHE A 105 22.18 3.90 10.34
N LYS A 106 21.32 3.82 11.36
CA LYS A 106 21.56 2.97 12.52
C LYS A 106 21.38 1.51 12.10
N ASP A 107 22.23 0.63 12.54
CA ASP A 107 22.10 -0.84 12.40
C ASP A 107 21.95 -1.38 10.97
N MET A 108 22.33 -0.61 9.95
CA MET A 108 22.22 -1.05 8.56
C MET A 108 23.23 -2.17 8.19
N GLY A 109 24.39 -2.19 8.83
CA GLY A 109 25.47 -3.14 8.53
C GLY A 109 25.92 -3.08 7.07
N GLU A 110 26.23 -4.25 6.50
CA GLU A 110 26.67 -4.39 5.10
C GLU A 110 25.52 -4.61 4.11
N ARG A 111 24.31 -4.86 4.61
CA ARG A 111 23.14 -5.10 3.76
C ARG A 111 22.78 -3.86 2.94
N ARG A 112 22.47 -4.08 1.65
CA ARG A 112 22.06 -3.03 0.72
C ARG A 112 20.75 -3.44 0.05
N ASP A 113 19.64 -3.05 0.66
CA ASP A 113 18.32 -3.28 0.10
C ASP A 113 18.06 -2.26 -1.01
N THR A 114 17.46 -2.69 -2.12
CA THR A 114 17.18 -1.85 -3.29
C THR A 114 16.31 -0.63 -2.94
N ARG A 115 15.32 -0.82 -2.08
CA ARG A 115 14.47 0.26 -1.55
C ARG A 115 14.26 0.08 -0.07
N ILE A 116 14.33 1.19 0.66
CA ILE A 116 14.18 1.23 2.12
C ILE A 116 13.20 2.29 2.56
N ARG A 117 12.59 2.07 3.72
CA ARG A 117 11.85 3.10 4.48
C ARG A 117 12.83 3.79 5.43
N VAL A 118 12.83 5.11 5.37
CA VAL A 118 13.71 5.93 6.20
C VAL A 118 12.89 6.58 7.31
N TYR A 119 13.38 6.44 8.53
CA TYR A 119 12.78 7.02 9.73
C TYR A 119 13.74 7.99 10.40
N HIS A 120 13.17 9.01 11.05
CA HIS A 120 13.90 9.93 11.92
C HIS A 120 13.05 10.19 13.17
N ALA A 121 13.65 10.07 14.34
CA ALA A 121 12.99 10.18 15.65
C ALA A 121 11.69 9.34 15.75
N GLY A 122 11.73 8.11 15.23
CA GLY A 122 10.62 7.18 15.21
C GLY A 122 9.49 7.52 14.21
N LYS A 123 9.65 8.57 13.39
CA LYS A 123 8.66 8.96 12.38
C LYS A 123 9.10 8.56 10.98
N PHE A 124 8.17 8.01 10.20
CA PHE A 124 8.41 7.71 8.80
C PHE A 124 8.58 9.02 8.01
N ALA A 125 9.68 9.12 7.29
CA ALA A 125 10.07 10.33 6.59
C ALA A 125 10.13 10.19 5.08
N ALA A 126 10.61 9.03 4.57
CA ALA A 126 10.83 8.88 3.14
C ALA A 126 11.03 7.43 2.70
N LEU A 127 10.94 7.23 1.38
CA LEU A 127 11.50 6.08 0.67
C LEU A 127 12.77 6.49 -0.04
N TYR A 128 13.78 5.64 0.05
CA TYR A 128 15.06 5.81 -0.63
C TYR A 128 15.43 4.57 -1.44
N ASP A 129 16.03 4.77 -2.60
CA ASP A 129 16.56 3.72 -3.47
C ASP A 129 18.08 3.66 -3.39
N TYR A 130 18.64 2.46 -3.23
CA TYR A 130 20.07 2.25 -3.30
C TYR A 130 20.58 2.36 -4.74
N LYS A 131 21.67 3.07 -4.93
CA LYS A 131 22.40 3.20 -6.19
C LYS A 131 23.76 2.56 -6.04
N GLU A 132 23.91 1.38 -6.62
CA GLU A 132 25.10 0.54 -6.48
C GLU A 132 26.36 1.23 -7.02
N GLU A 133 26.24 1.92 -8.16
CA GLU A 133 27.35 2.63 -8.81
C GLU A 133 27.94 3.74 -7.91
N GLU A 134 27.09 4.41 -7.13
CA GLU A 134 27.51 5.52 -6.24
C GLU A 134 27.64 5.07 -4.78
N GLN A 135 27.26 3.86 -4.44
CA GLN A 135 27.24 3.31 -3.07
C GLN A 135 26.45 4.18 -2.08
N ILE A 136 25.33 4.76 -2.52
CA ILE A 136 24.50 5.69 -1.74
C ILE A 136 23.02 5.43 -1.94
N TYR A 137 22.20 5.95 -1.02
CA TYR A 137 20.75 6.00 -1.13
C TYR A 137 20.30 7.35 -1.69
N LYS A 138 19.44 7.32 -2.74
CA LYS A 138 18.82 8.52 -3.32
C LYS A 138 17.34 8.57 -2.94
N PRO A 139 16.76 9.76 -2.69
CA PRO A 139 15.35 9.88 -2.36
C PRO A 139 14.49 9.42 -3.54
N PHE A 140 13.55 8.54 -3.26
CA PHE A 140 12.49 8.14 -4.20
C PHE A 140 11.21 8.94 -3.95
N LYS A 141 10.81 9.05 -2.67
CA LYS A 141 9.62 9.80 -2.27
C LYS A 141 9.77 10.32 -0.84
N MET A 142 9.53 11.62 -0.66
CA MET A 142 9.52 12.27 0.64
C MET A 142 8.09 12.36 1.18
N PHE A 143 7.96 12.27 2.53
CA PHE A 143 6.68 12.34 3.28
C PHE A 143 6.78 13.32 4.46
N LEU A 144 7.82 14.16 4.47
CA LEU A 144 8.03 15.22 5.47
C LEU A 144 7.06 16.38 5.27
#